data_87c37ddbb5f5b01a99879b147c226f56
#
_entry.id   87c37ddbb5f5b01a99879b147c226f56
#
_cell.length_a   1.000
_cell.length_b   1.000
_cell.length_c   1.000
_cell.angle_alpha   90.00
_cell.angle_beta   90.00
_cell.angle_gamma   90.00
#
_symmetry.space_group_name_H-M   'P 1'
#
loop_
_entity.id
_entity.type
_entity.pdbx_description
1 polymer ?
#
loop_
_entity_poly.entity_id
_entity_poly.type
_entity_poly.pdbx_seq_one_letter_code
_entity_poly.pdbx_strand_id
1 'polypeptide(L)'
;MASSTANICVTVTPSTRLFRKFSRSSSSSSPSQLQFQSQTFQLRKTLTIKASATSLDYSKISVVDKSLSPSNSGTWQWKFQDKPVNIYYEEHKGDSSEPCKDILMIPTISDVSTVEEWRSVARDIVQQNGRVNWRATILDWPGLGYSDRPNIDYNADIMEAFLVEFMNAPDSPLRHKDDLVVCGGGHAATIALRAAQKGLVKTSAIAAVAPTWAGPLPIVFGRDSNMESRYGLLRGTLRAPAMGWMMYNVLVSNKKAIQSQYTSHVYADPENVTPAIIESRYNLTKQKGARYVSAAFLTGLLDPVQSREEFLNLFAGLEGKMPVLVLSTKGSPKRSKAEMNVLKDSRGVSKFVEVPGALLPQEEYPATVAEELYKFLHETFESDS
;
A
#
# COMPACT_ATOMS: atom_id res chain seq x y z
N MET A 1 -26.86 52.09 -15.76
CA MET A 1 -27.55 52.77 -14.65
C MET A 1 -27.59 51.78 -13.47
N ALA A 2 -27.04 52.26 -12.36
CA ALA A 2 -27.17 51.81 -10.97
C ALA A 2 -26.69 50.37 -10.59
N SER A 3 -25.47 50.37 -10.11
CA SER A 3 -24.85 49.48 -9.15
C SER A 3 -25.61 49.46 -7.81
N SER A 4 -25.73 48.29 -7.20
CA SER A 4 -26.07 48.18 -5.77
C SER A 4 -25.19 47.10 -5.13
N THR A 5 -24.17 47.57 -4.43
CA THR A 5 -23.30 46.81 -3.52
C THR A 5 -23.96 46.77 -2.15
N ALA A 6 -24.24 45.59 -1.63
CA ALA A 6 -24.67 45.39 -0.24
C ALA A 6 -23.47 44.88 0.59
N ASN A 7 -22.98 45.75 1.47
CA ASN A 7 -22.02 45.40 2.53
C ASN A 7 -22.76 44.76 3.71
N ILE A 8 -22.36 43.53 4.07
CA ILE A 8 -22.79 42.91 5.33
C ILE A 8 -21.62 43.00 6.31
N CYS A 9 -21.84 43.80 7.36
CA CYS A 9 -20.94 43.95 8.48
C CYS A 9 -21.30 42.89 9.54
N VAL A 10 -20.36 41.97 9.85
CA VAL A 10 -20.53 41.01 10.93
C VAL A 10 -19.69 41.48 12.13
N THR A 11 -20.38 41.89 13.17
CA THR A 11 -19.80 42.26 14.49
C THR A 11 -19.56 41.01 15.31
N VAL A 12 -18.30 40.78 15.70
CA VAL A 12 -17.89 39.73 16.63
C VAL A 12 -17.80 40.30 18.03
N THR A 13 -18.61 39.79 18.95
CA THR A 13 -18.52 40.07 20.39
C THR A 13 -17.65 39.03 21.10
N PRO A 14 -16.71 39.41 21.98
CA PRO A 14 -15.91 38.45 22.72
C PRO A 14 -16.62 37.95 23.98
N SER A 15 -16.77 36.64 24.11
CA SER A 15 -17.28 35.97 25.30
C SER A 15 -16.14 35.69 26.30
N THR A 16 -16.22 36.35 27.45
CA THR A 16 -15.37 36.17 28.62
C THR A 16 -15.70 34.85 29.31
N ARG A 17 -14.70 33.96 29.48
CA ARG A 17 -14.81 32.80 30.37
C ARG A 17 -13.98 32.95 31.63
N LEU A 18 -14.70 32.74 32.74
CA LEU A 18 -14.26 32.77 34.11
C LEU A 18 -13.09 31.81 34.39
N PHE A 19 -12.07 32.36 35.07
CA PHE A 19 -11.03 31.60 35.75
C PHE A 19 -11.55 31.02 37.07
N ARG A 20 -11.45 29.70 37.23
CA ARG A 20 -11.66 29.02 38.51
C ARG A 20 -10.31 28.79 39.16
N LYS A 21 -10.06 29.50 40.27
CA LYS A 21 -8.91 29.32 41.17
C LYS A 21 -9.03 27.95 41.87
N PHE A 22 -7.99 27.14 41.83
CA PHE A 22 -7.78 26.07 42.80
C PHE A 22 -6.63 26.46 43.75
N SER A 23 -6.92 26.41 45.05
CA SER A 23 -6.04 26.73 46.13
C SER A 23 -4.97 25.67 46.35
N ARG A 24 -3.75 26.14 46.63
CA ARG A 24 -2.63 25.33 47.10
C ARG A 24 -2.84 24.97 48.56
N SER A 25 -2.60 23.69 48.90
CA SER A 25 -2.18 23.30 50.27
C SER A 25 -0.71 22.90 50.21
N SER A 26 0.06 23.55 51.06
CA SER A 26 1.47 23.37 51.30
C SER A 26 1.73 22.21 52.26
N SER A 27 2.63 21.30 51.92
CA SER A 27 3.37 20.49 52.90
C SER A 27 4.82 20.37 52.48
N SER A 28 5.68 20.81 53.40
CA SER A 28 7.12 20.84 53.33
C SER A 28 7.76 19.46 53.51
N SER A 29 8.73 19.09 52.68
CA SER A 29 9.80 18.17 53.05
C SER A 29 11.03 18.39 52.18
N SER A 30 12.19 18.39 52.83
CA SER A 30 13.52 18.81 52.42
C SER A 30 14.15 18.00 51.28
N PRO A 31 15.13 18.55 50.52
CA PRO A 31 15.80 17.87 49.44
C PRO A 31 17.02 17.08 49.92
N SER A 32 17.06 15.79 49.59
CA SER A 32 18.29 14.99 49.65
C SER A 32 19.07 15.17 48.36
N GLN A 33 20.31 15.64 48.47
CA GLN A 33 21.28 15.75 47.39
C GLN A 33 21.69 14.38 46.92
N LEU A 34 21.45 14.09 45.63
CA LEU A 34 22.08 12.99 44.89
C LEU A 34 23.24 13.54 44.08
N GLN A 35 24.47 13.23 44.53
CA GLN A 35 25.69 13.45 43.76
C GLN A 35 25.74 12.53 42.58
N PHE A 36 25.74 13.09 41.36
CA PHE A 36 26.10 12.39 40.16
C PHE A 36 27.62 12.38 40.00
N GLN A 37 28.24 11.21 40.19
CA GLN A 37 29.60 10.97 39.74
C GLN A 37 29.59 10.71 38.22
N SER A 38 30.24 11.60 37.48
CA SER A 38 30.53 11.44 36.06
C SER A 38 31.68 10.45 35.89
N GLN A 39 31.38 9.22 35.44
CA GLN A 39 32.37 8.30 34.88
C GLN A 39 32.48 8.51 33.38
N THR A 40 33.58 9.12 32.96
CA THR A 40 34.01 9.22 31.58
C THR A 40 34.49 7.84 31.09
N PHE A 41 33.67 7.17 30.30
CA PHE A 41 34.10 5.99 29.54
C PHE A 41 34.72 6.43 28.21
N GLN A 42 36.04 6.36 28.13
CA GLN A 42 36.76 6.43 26.87
C GLN A 42 36.70 5.03 26.19
N LEU A 43 35.93 4.89 25.16
CA LEU A 43 36.01 3.75 24.25
C LEU A 43 36.36 4.23 22.83
N ARG A 44 37.66 4.37 22.57
CA ARG A 44 38.19 4.37 21.20
C ARG A 44 38.28 2.93 20.71
N LYS A 45 37.35 2.48 19.89
CA LYS A 45 37.56 1.38 18.94
C LYS A 45 37.06 1.83 17.58
N THR A 46 38.00 2.13 16.73
CA THR A 46 37.78 2.36 15.29
C THR A 46 37.39 1.01 14.66
N LEU A 47 36.11 0.82 14.41
CA LEU A 47 35.63 -0.29 13.61
C LEU A 47 35.59 0.18 12.16
N THR A 48 36.62 -0.23 11.41
CA THR A 48 36.63 -0.11 9.95
C THR A 48 35.67 -1.16 9.37
N ILE A 49 34.44 -0.76 9.07
CA ILE A 49 33.51 -1.61 8.34
C ILE A 49 33.88 -1.52 6.86
N LYS A 50 34.52 -2.53 6.33
CA LYS A 50 34.63 -2.75 4.88
C LYS A 50 33.21 -3.06 4.38
N ALA A 51 32.60 -2.11 3.64
CA ALA A 51 31.40 -2.36 2.90
C ALA A 51 31.74 -3.29 1.73
N SER A 52 31.52 -4.59 1.91
CA SER A 52 31.47 -5.54 0.81
C SER A 52 30.07 -5.44 0.21
N ALA A 53 29.98 -4.95 -1.01
CA ALA A 53 28.76 -5.03 -1.82
C ALA A 53 28.60 -6.50 -2.23
N THR A 54 27.89 -7.26 -1.39
CA THR A 54 27.44 -8.60 -1.74
C THR A 54 26.17 -8.43 -2.54
N SER A 55 26.22 -8.71 -3.84
CA SER A 55 25.03 -8.99 -4.64
C SER A 55 24.29 -10.13 -3.95
N LEU A 56 23.05 -9.86 -3.51
CA LEU A 56 22.19 -10.87 -2.92
C LEU A 56 21.89 -11.93 -3.99
N ASP A 57 22.36 -13.13 -3.76
CA ASP A 57 22.04 -14.29 -4.57
C ASP A 57 20.61 -14.72 -4.24
N TYR A 58 19.67 -14.29 -5.08
CA TYR A 58 18.24 -14.54 -4.97
C TYR A 58 17.86 -16.03 -4.95
N SER A 59 18.79 -16.93 -5.33
CA SER A 59 18.56 -18.38 -5.35
C SER A 59 18.48 -19.04 -3.96
N LYS A 60 18.83 -18.34 -2.88
CA LYS A 60 18.92 -18.89 -1.51
C LYS A 60 17.81 -18.46 -0.55
N ILE A 61 16.83 -17.65 -0.97
CA ILE A 61 15.79 -17.09 -0.09
C ILE A 61 14.42 -17.71 -0.38
N SER A 62 14.31 -18.99 -0.64
CA SER A 62 12.96 -19.55 -0.68
C SER A 62 12.94 -21.04 -0.38
N VAL A 63 12.21 -21.41 0.66
CA VAL A 63 11.38 -22.61 0.60
C VAL A 63 10.18 -22.19 -0.26
N VAL A 64 10.40 -21.90 -1.55
CA VAL A 64 9.33 -21.64 -2.52
C VAL A 64 8.80 -23.00 -2.93
N ASP A 65 7.53 -23.19 -2.71
CA ASP A 65 6.81 -24.25 -3.41
C ASP A 65 7.09 -24.06 -4.91
N LYS A 66 7.77 -25.01 -5.54
CA LYS A 66 8.13 -24.94 -6.96
C LYS A 66 6.90 -24.74 -7.88
N SER A 67 5.70 -25.07 -7.40
CA SER A 67 4.45 -24.86 -8.10
C SER A 67 4.05 -23.40 -8.21
N LEU A 68 4.65 -22.51 -7.40
CA LEU A 68 4.38 -21.06 -7.39
C LEU A 68 5.46 -20.24 -8.13
N SER A 69 6.43 -20.89 -8.76
CA SER A 69 7.48 -20.18 -9.48
C SER A 69 6.90 -19.41 -10.67
N PRO A 70 7.28 -18.14 -10.89
CA PRO A 70 6.87 -17.39 -12.07
C PRO A 70 7.42 -18.02 -13.34
N SER A 71 6.74 -17.82 -14.48
CA SER A 71 7.22 -18.23 -15.80
C SER A 71 8.49 -17.45 -16.18
N ASN A 72 8.56 -16.19 -15.75
CA ASN A 72 9.69 -15.30 -15.92
C ASN A 72 9.73 -14.28 -14.78
N SER A 73 10.92 -13.77 -14.44
CA SER A 73 11.08 -12.66 -13.51
C SER A 73 12.22 -11.76 -13.96
N GLY A 74 12.12 -10.48 -13.66
CA GLY A 74 13.13 -9.53 -14.08
C GLY A 74 13.06 -8.20 -13.32
N THR A 75 13.81 -7.25 -13.86
CA THR A 75 13.79 -5.88 -13.39
C THR A 75 13.53 -4.95 -14.56
N TRP A 76 12.62 -4.00 -14.36
CA TRP A 76 12.41 -2.87 -15.26
C TRP A 76 13.03 -1.64 -14.63
N GLN A 77 13.64 -0.75 -15.45
CA GLN A 77 14.31 0.45 -14.97
C GLN A 77 13.39 1.66 -14.99
N TRP A 78 12.94 2.09 -13.80
CA TRP A 78 12.26 3.37 -13.64
C TRP A 78 13.28 4.51 -13.52
N LYS A 79 13.11 5.58 -14.29
CA LYS A 79 13.97 6.76 -14.23
C LYS A 79 13.34 7.84 -13.37
N PHE A 80 13.68 7.87 -12.09
CA PHE A 80 13.21 8.90 -11.18
C PHE A 80 14.27 10.01 -11.01
N GLN A 81 13.96 11.23 -11.45
CA GLN A 81 14.89 12.37 -11.39
C GLN A 81 16.29 12.01 -11.94
N ASP A 82 16.33 11.44 -13.14
CA ASP A 82 17.53 10.95 -13.84
C ASP A 82 18.33 9.85 -13.12
N LYS A 83 17.79 9.28 -12.04
CA LYS A 83 18.39 8.14 -11.35
C LYS A 83 17.64 6.86 -11.69
N PRO A 84 18.35 5.80 -12.12
CA PRO A 84 17.73 4.52 -12.36
C PRO A 84 17.31 3.88 -11.03
N VAL A 85 16.08 3.37 -11.00
CA VAL A 85 15.50 2.61 -9.90
C VAL A 85 15.05 1.27 -10.48
N ASN A 86 15.64 0.17 -10.03
CA ASN A 86 15.28 -1.16 -10.50
C ASN A 86 13.98 -1.61 -9.85
N ILE A 87 12.99 -1.91 -10.65
CA ILE A 87 11.66 -2.37 -10.25
C ILE A 87 11.55 -3.85 -10.55
N TYR A 88 11.34 -4.64 -9.53
CA TYR A 88 11.17 -6.08 -9.67
C TYR A 88 9.77 -6.42 -10.18
N TYR A 89 9.68 -7.37 -11.11
CA TYR A 89 8.42 -7.91 -11.59
C TYR A 89 8.49 -9.43 -11.84
N GLU A 90 7.33 -10.05 -11.88
CA GLU A 90 7.12 -11.45 -12.22
C GLU A 90 6.07 -11.58 -13.31
N GLU A 91 6.30 -12.49 -14.25
CA GLU A 91 5.32 -12.87 -15.27
C GLU A 91 4.85 -14.31 -15.02
N HIS A 92 3.55 -14.51 -15.08
CA HIS A 92 2.90 -15.81 -15.03
C HIS A 92 2.12 -15.99 -16.32
N LYS A 93 2.35 -17.10 -17.00
CA LYS A 93 1.70 -17.46 -18.27
C LYS A 93 1.37 -18.94 -18.27
N GLY A 94 0.21 -19.30 -18.81
CA GLY A 94 -0.13 -20.70 -19.09
C GLY A 94 0.68 -21.27 -20.25
N ASP A 95 0.56 -22.57 -20.48
CA ASP A 95 1.33 -23.31 -21.50
C ASP A 95 0.85 -23.03 -22.94
N SER A 96 -0.23 -22.26 -23.13
CA SER A 96 -0.77 -21.93 -24.45
C SER A 96 0.18 -21.07 -25.27
N SER A 97 0.36 -21.43 -26.54
CA SER A 97 1.08 -20.65 -27.54
C SER A 97 0.21 -19.55 -28.17
N GLU A 98 -1.09 -19.53 -27.92
CA GLU A 98 -2.03 -18.58 -28.49
C GLU A 98 -1.87 -17.17 -27.88
N PRO A 99 -2.36 -16.13 -28.57
CA PRO A 99 -2.37 -14.77 -28.04
C PRO A 99 -3.06 -14.73 -26.68
N CYS A 100 -2.50 -13.95 -25.75
CA CYS A 100 -3.06 -13.77 -24.42
C CYS A 100 -3.30 -12.27 -24.13
N LYS A 101 -4.34 -11.98 -23.36
CA LYS A 101 -4.60 -10.66 -22.80
C LYS A 101 -3.77 -10.47 -21.51
N ASP A 102 -3.44 -9.23 -21.19
CA ASP A 102 -2.61 -8.90 -20.04
C ASP A 102 -3.43 -8.51 -18.81
N ILE A 103 -3.00 -9.05 -17.67
CA ILE A 103 -3.46 -8.60 -16.36
C ILE A 103 -2.25 -8.04 -15.61
N LEU A 104 -2.34 -6.79 -15.16
CA LEU A 104 -1.40 -6.20 -14.23
C LEU A 104 -1.92 -6.37 -12.80
N MET A 105 -1.20 -7.11 -11.97
CA MET A 105 -1.52 -7.29 -10.56
C MET A 105 -0.55 -6.47 -9.70
N ILE A 106 -1.10 -5.56 -8.90
CA ILE A 106 -0.31 -4.65 -8.08
C ILE A 106 -0.55 -4.92 -6.60
N PRO A 107 0.51 -5.30 -5.85
CA PRO A 107 0.45 -5.53 -4.41
C PRO A 107 -0.04 -4.30 -3.66
N THR A 108 -0.55 -4.51 -2.46
CA THR A 108 -0.91 -3.40 -1.56
C THR A 108 0.28 -2.48 -1.31
N ILE A 109 0.03 -1.32 -0.71
CA ILE A 109 1.12 -0.46 -0.27
C ILE A 109 1.17 -0.51 1.26
N SER A 110 2.16 -1.23 1.78
CA SER A 110 2.44 -1.36 3.22
C SER A 110 3.93 -1.65 3.44
N ASP A 111 4.35 -1.74 4.69
CA ASP A 111 5.75 -1.99 5.07
C ASP A 111 6.32 -3.29 4.50
N VAL A 112 5.45 -4.25 4.22
CA VAL A 112 5.79 -5.65 3.92
C VAL A 112 5.16 -6.14 2.62
N SER A 113 4.61 -5.25 1.82
CA SER A 113 4.02 -5.58 0.52
C SER A 113 5.04 -6.10 -0.46
N THR A 114 4.64 -7.08 -1.27
CA THR A 114 5.48 -7.73 -2.25
C THR A 114 4.66 -8.51 -3.27
N VAL A 115 5.25 -8.84 -4.41
CA VAL A 115 4.66 -9.69 -5.47
C VAL A 115 4.08 -11.01 -4.93
N GLU A 116 4.57 -11.51 -3.78
CA GLU A 116 4.07 -12.75 -3.16
C GLU A 116 2.57 -12.70 -2.84
N GLU A 117 1.99 -11.51 -2.61
CA GLU A 117 0.55 -11.34 -2.35
C GLU A 117 -0.32 -11.90 -3.48
N TRP A 118 0.19 -11.89 -4.72
CA TRP A 118 -0.58 -12.21 -5.91
C TRP A 118 -0.18 -13.50 -6.62
N ARG A 119 0.95 -14.14 -6.28
CA ARG A 119 1.48 -15.31 -7.00
C ARG A 119 0.47 -16.43 -7.18
N SER A 120 -0.24 -16.80 -6.11
CA SER A 120 -1.23 -17.88 -6.16
C SER A 120 -2.41 -17.51 -7.05
N VAL A 121 -2.92 -16.27 -6.94
CA VAL A 121 -4.01 -15.77 -7.76
C VAL A 121 -3.60 -15.73 -9.24
N ALA A 122 -2.41 -15.21 -9.54
CA ALA A 122 -1.88 -15.14 -10.90
C ALA A 122 -1.78 -16.53 -11.54
N ARG A 123 -1.18 -17.49 -10.83
CA ARG A 123 -1.10 -18.88 -11.29
C ARG A 123 -2.48 -19.47 -11.55
N ASP A 124 -3.40 -19.32 -10.60
CA ASP A 124 -4.72 -19.94 -10.71
C ASP A 124 -5.53 -19.35 -11.89
N ILE A 125 -5.38 -18.04 -12.17
CA ILE A 125 -6.03 -17.41 -13.33
C ILE A 125 -5.41 -17.88 -14.67
N VAL A 126 -4.09 -17.90 -14.79
CA VAL A 126 -3.44 -18.26 -16.06
C VAL A 126 -3.56 -19.75 -16.41
N GLN A 127 -3.91 -20.59 -15.45
CA GLN A 127 -4.18 -22.02 -15.64
C GLN A 127 -5.65 -22.32 -15.98
N GLN A 128 -6.55 -21.34 -15.93
CA GLN A 128 -7.94 -21.55 -16.32
C GLN A 128 -8.05 -21.78 -17.84
N ASN A 129 -8.83 -22.79 -18.18
CA ASN A 129 -9.15 -23.09 -19.58
C ASN A 129 -10.39 -22.28 -19.97
N GLY A 130 -10.21 -21.18 -20.70
CA GLY A 130 -11.26 -20.34 -21.23
C GLY A 130 -11.02 -20.01 -22.69
N ARG A 131 -11.90 -19.20 -23.30
CA ARG A 131 -11.71 -18.70 -24.69
C ARG A 131 -10.58 -17.66 -24.76
N VAL A 132 -10.29 -16.99 -23.64
CA VAL A 132 -9.24 -15.99 -23.52
C VAL A 132 -8.12 -16.56 -22.68
N ASN A 133 -6.91 -16.58 -23.24
CA ASN A 133 -5.70 -16.89 -22.50
C ASN A 133 -5.21 -15.64 -21.78
N TRP A 134 -4.77 -15.80 -20.54
CA TRP A 134 -4.31 -14.70 -19.70
C TRP A 134 -2.81 -14.79 -19.44
N ARG A 135 -2.17 -13.62 -19.40
CA ARG A 135 -0.82 -13.43 -18.87
C ARG A 135 -0.89 -12.43 -17.73
N ALA A 136 -0.44 -12.82 -16.55
CA ALA A 136 -0.42 -11.96 -15.38
C ALA A 136 1.01 -11.43 -15.14
N THR A 137 1.14 -10.12 -15.05
CA THR A 137 2.36 -9.44 -14.61
C THR A 137 2.13 -8.89 -13.21
N ILE A 138 2.98 -9.27 -12.26
CA ILE A 138 2.95 -8.74 -10.90
C ILE A 138 4.19 -7.88 -10.73
N LEU A 139 4.08 -6.67 -10.14
CA LEU A 139 5.24 -5.79 -9.92
C LEU A 139 5.33 -5.35 -8.46
N ASP A 140 6.54 -5.16 -7.98
CA ASP A 140 6.77 -4.49 -6.70
C ASP A 140 6.88 -2.98 -6.86
N TRP A 141 6.27 -2.24 -5.96
CA TRP A 141 6.37 -0.78 -5.92
C TRP A 141 7.81 -0.31 -5.64
N PRO A 142 8.22 0.88 -6.12
CA PRO A 142 9.48 1.48 -5.70
C PRO A 142 9.50 1.63 -4.17
N GLY A 143 10.56 1.14 -3.54
CA GLY A 143 10.71 1.15 -2.09
C GLY A 143 10.12 -0.05 -1.36
N LEU A 144 9.44 -0.97 -2.04
CA LEU A 144 8.78 -2.15 -1.46
C LEU A 144 9.27 -3.45 -2.10
N GLY A 145 8.91 -4.57 -1.51
CA GLY A 145 9.19 -5.91 -2.00
C GLY A 145 10.67 -6.12 -2.34
N TYR A 146 10.93 -6.57 -3.56
CA TYR A 146 12.27 -6.81 -4.12
C TYR A 146 12.78 -5.66 -4.99
N SER A 147 11.99 -4.57 -5.14
CA SER A 147 12.40 -3.36 -5.85
C SER A 147 13.41 -2.53 -5.06
N ASP A 148 14.18 -1.69 -5.77
CA ASP A 148 15.09 -0.74 -5.15
C ASP A 148 14.34 0.23 -4.22
N ARG A 149 15.04 0.66 -3.15
CA ARG A 149 14.51 1.54 -2.11
C ARG A 149 15.25 2.87 -2.07
N PRO A 150 15.07 3.74 -3.08
CA PRO A 150 15.72 5.04 -3.08
C PRO A 150 15.25 5.90 -1.91
N ASN A 151 16.13 6.77 -1.41
CA ASN A 151 15.76 7.76 -0.40
C ASN A 151 15.07 8.94 -1.07
N ILE A 152 13.77 8.82 -1.30
CA ILE A 152 12.91 9.84 -1.90
C ILE A 152 11.75 10.19 -0.97
N ASP A 153 11.03 11.26 -1.28
CA ASP A 153 9.85 11.68 -0.53
C ASP A 153 8.60 10.96 -1.04
N TYR A 154 8.48 9.68 -0.66
CA TYR A 154 7.34 8.84 -1.04
C TYR A 154 6.00 9.50 -0.69
N ASN A 155 5.14 9.62 -1.68
CA ASN A 155 3.77 10.09 -1.56
C ASN A 155 2.89 9.45 -2.64
N ALA A 156 1.57 9.63 -2.55
CA ALA A 156 0.63 9.03 -3.49
C ALA A 156 0.83 9.49 -4.95
N ASP A 157 1.29 10.73 -5.16
CA ASP A 157 1.50 11.26 -6.52
C ASP A 157 2.72 10.62 -7.19
N ILE A 158 3.79 10.37 -6.43
CA ILE A 158 4.97 9.64 -6.94
C ILE A 158 4.60 8.20 -7.27
N MET A 159 3.79 7.52 -6.44
CA MET A 159 3.33 6.17 -6.73
C MET A 159 2.41 6.13 -7.96
N GLU A 160 1.52 7.11 -8.12
CA GLU A 160 0.68 7.24 -9.32
C GLU A 160 1.54 7.47 -10.57
N ALA A 161 2.49 8.42 -10.50
CA ALA A 161 3.39 8.71 -11.62
C ALA A 161 4.21 7.48 -12.03
N PHE A 162 4.71 6.73 -11.05
CA PHE A 162 5.40 5.47 -11.29
C PHE A 162 4.50 4.45 -12.02
N LEU A 163 3.27 4.22 -11.53
CA LEU A 163 2.33 3.29 -12.16
C LEU A 163 1.99 3.69 -13.59
N VAL A 164 1.73 4.99 -13.81
CA VAL A 164 1.44 5.55 -15.13
C VAL A 164 2.63 5.35 -16.09
N GLU A 165 3.85 5.59 -15.63
CA GLU A 165 5.04 5.39 -16.44
C GLU A 165 5.26 3.91 -16.76
N PHE A 166 5.14 3.01 -15.77
CA PHE A 166 5.23 1.56 -15.98
C PHE A 166 4.22 1.06 -17.02
N MET A 167 2.97 1.52 -16.93
CA MET A 167 1.92 1.09 -17.87
C MET A 167 2.11 1.64 -19.29
N ASN A 168 2.69 2.83 -19.43
CA ASN A 168 2.83 3.51 -20.73
C ASN A 168 4.21 3.32 -21.38
N ALA A 169 5.26 2.96 -20.63
CA ALA A 169 6.61 2.84 -21.15
C ALA A 169 6.70 1.79 -22.27
N PRO A 170 7.39 2.07 -23.38
CA PRO A 170 7.51 1.12 -24.50
C PRO A 170 8.35 -0.12 -24.14
N ASP A 171 9.25 -0.02 -23.19
CA ASP A 171 10.13 -1.08 -22.66
C ASP A 171 9.55 -1.79 -21.43
N SER A 172 8.32 -1.45 -21.02
CA SER A 172 7.59 -2.17 -19.98
C SER A 172 7.36 -3.64 -20.37
N PRO A 173 7.36 -4.56 -19.40
CA PRO A 173 7.05 -5.98 -19.65
C PRO A 173 5.62 -6.21 -20.17
N LEU A 174 4.72 -5.24 -20.03
CA LEU A 174 3.35 -5.31 -20.55
C LEU A 174 3.35 -5.25 -22.08
N ARG A 175 2.77 -6.26 -22.77
CA ARG A 175 2.83 -6.39 -24.23
C ARG A 175 1.55 -5.92 -24.92
N HIS A 176 0.38 -6.25 -24.36
CA HIS A 176 -0.93 -5.94 -24.93
C HIS A 176 -1.65 -4.89 -24.12
N LYS A 177 -1.26 -3.61 -24.32
CA LYS A 177 -1.75 -2.50 -23.50
C LYS A 177 -3.19 -2.08 -23.80
N ASP A 178 -3.72 -2.45 -24.98
CA ASP A 178 -5.06 -2.04 -25.39
C ASP A 178 -6.17 -2.75 -24.61
N ASP A 179 -5.95 -4.00 -24.20
CA ASP A 179 -6.90 -4.85 -23.47
C ASP A 179 -6.42 -5.14 -22.03
N LEU A 180 -5.62 -4.25 -21.45
CA LEU A 180 -5.04 -4.45 -20.13
C LEU A 180 -6.09 -4.37 -19.02
N VAL A 181 -6.10 -5.37 -18.14
CA VAL A 181 -6.86 -5.34 -16.88
C VAL A 181 -5.92 -5.04 -15.72
N VAL A 182 -6.35 -4.18 -14.81
CA VAL A 182 -5.57 -3.88 -13.59
C VAL A 182 -6.27 -4.47 -12.37
N CYS A 183 -5.57 -5.33 -11.63
CA CYS A 183 -6.01 -5.86 -10.33
C CYS A 183 -5.13 -5.27 -9.23
N GLY A 184 -5.71 -4.54 -8.31
CA GLY A 184 -4.96 -3.89 -7.23
C GLY A 184 -5.48 -4.23 -5.85
N GLY A 185 -4.57 -4.38 -4.86
CA GLY A 185 -4.89 -4.53 -3.45
C GLY A 185 -4.82 -3.21 -2.68
N GLY A 186 -5.74 -2.98 -1.74
CA GLY A 186 -5.67 -1.85 -0.83
C GLY A 186 -5.50 -0.47 -1.49
N HIS A 187 -4.48 0.29 -1.08
CA HIS A 187 -4.14 1.60 -1.65
C HIS A 187 -3.74 1.54 -3.12
N ALA A 188 -3.13 0.43 -3.57
CA ALA A 188 -2.75 0.24 -4.95
C ALA A 188 -3.97 0.27 -5.90
N ALA A 189 -5.07 -0.37 -5.49
CA ALA A 189 -6.33 -0.29 -6.23
C ALA A 189 -6.82 1.15 -6.38
N THR A 190 -6.76 1.94 -5.30
CA THR A 190 -7.22 3.34 -5.30
C THR A 190 -6.32 4.24 -6.14
N ILE A 191 -5.00 3.97 -6.18
CA ILE A 191 -4.07 4.66 -7.09
C ILE A 191 -4.38 4.33 -8.55
N ALA A 192 -4.65 3.06 -8.87
CA ALA A 192 -5.03 2.66 -10.23
C ALA A 192 -6.35 3.31 -10.69
N LEU A 193 -7.37 3.32 -9.81
CA LEU A 193 -8.63 4.02 -10.06
C LEU A 193 -8.41 5.53 -10.31
N ARG A 194 -7.55 6.17 -9.51
CA ARG A 194 -7.21 7.59 -9.66
C ARG A 194 -6.53 7.87 -11.00
N ALA A 195 -5.56 7.05 -11.39
CA ALA A 195 -4.87 7.18 -12.67
C ALA A 195 -5.83 6.97 -13.87
N ALA A 196 -6.70 5.98 -13.78
CA ALA A 196 -7.70 5.70 -14.82
C ALA A 196 -8.76 6.80 -14.92
N GLN A 197 -9.28 7.30 -13.79
CA GLN A 197 -10.27 8.39 -13.76
C GLN A 197 -9.72 9.68 -14.38
N LYS A 198 -8.42 9.96 -14.17
CA LYS A 198 -7.71 11.09 -14.78
C LYS A 198 -7.38 10.86 -16.27
N GLY A 199 -7.61 9.65 -16.82
CA GLY A 199 -7.25 9.30 -18.19
C GLY A 199 -5.74 9.18 -18.43
N LEU A 200 -4.95 8.98 -17.39
CA LEU A 200 -3.48 8.86 -17.48
C LEU A 200 -3.03 7.47 -17.93
N VAL A 201 -3.88 6.47 -17.78
CA VAL A 201 -3.64 5.08 -18.18
C VAL A 201 -4.81 4.55 -19.00
N LYS A 202 -4.51 3.68 -19.96
CA LYS A 202 -5.51 2.97 -20.76
C LYS A 202 -5.66 1.56 -20.15
N THR A 203 -6.86 1.24 -19.73
CA THR A 203 -7.20 -0.08 -19.18
C THR A 203 -8.64 -0.42 -19.54
N SER A 204 -8.91 -1.69 -19.80
CA SER A 204 -10.24 -2.17 -20.16
C SER A 204 -11.13 -2.49 -18.97
N ALA A 205 -10.53 -2.81 -17.82
CA ALA A 205 -11.25 -3.07 -16.58
C ALA A 205 -10.34 -2.90 -15.37
N ILE A 206 -10.94 -2.65 -14.20
CA ILE A 206 -10.22 -2.60 -12.92
C ILE A 206 -10.89 -3.52 -11.90
N ALA A 207 -10.09 -4.34 -11.20
CA ALA A 207 -10.52 -5.10 -10.04
C ALA A 207 -9.85 -4.52 -8.78
N ALA A 208 -10.65 -3.93 -7.91
CA ALA A 208 -10.23 -3.33 -6.64
C ALA A 208 -10.46 -4.33 -5.50
N VAL A 209 -9.37 -4.90 -4.98
CA VAL A 209 -9.41 -5.94 -3.94
C VAL A 209 -9.14 -5.31 -2.58
N ALA A 210 -10.09 -5.42 -1.66
CA ALA A 210 -10.07 -4.77 -0.35
C ALA A 210 -9.59 -3.30 -0.43
N PRO A 211 -10.18 -2.45 -1.32
CA PRO A 211 -9.67 -1.11 -1.58
C PRO A 211 -9.68 -0.26 -0.32
N THR A 212 -8.58 0.46 -0.11
CA THR A 212 -8.40 1.39 1.02
C THR A 212 -7.86 2.73 0.51
N TRP A 213 -8.16 3.81 1.22
CA TRP A 213 -7.73 5.16 0.84
C TRP A 213 -7.03 5.92 1.98
N ALA A 214 -7.13 5.43 3.22
CA ALA A 214 -6.53 6.06 4.38
C ALA A 214 -5.58 5.08 5.08
N GLY A 215 -4.37 5.54 5.35
CA GLY A 215 -3.34 4.79 6.06
C GLY A 215 -3.66 4.57 7.54
N PRO A 216 -2.81 3.83 8.28
CA PRO A 216 -3.10 3.38 9.63
C PRO A 216 -3.42 4.50 10.63
N LEU A 217 -2.67 5.58 10.65
CA LEU A 217 -2.93 6.69 11.57
C LEU A 217 -4.11 7.56 11.11
N PRO A 218 -4.21 8.00 9.84
CA PRO A 218 -5.36 8.75 9.35
C PRO A 218 -6.71 8.05 9.55
N ILE A 219 -6.79 6.76 9.31
CA ILE A 219 -8.06 6.02 9.48
C ILE A 219 -8.49 5.91 10.95
N VAL A 220 -7.52 5.92 11.87
CA VAL A 220 -7.79 5.82 13.32
C VAL A 220 -8.08 7.19 13.94
N PHE A 221 -7.29 8.19 13.63
CA PHE A 221 -7.30 9.49 14.32
C PHE A 221 -7.89 10.63 13.50
N GLY A 222 -8.11 10.41 12.20
CA GLY A 222 -8.60 11.45 11.28
C GLY A 222 -7.48 12.40 10.82
N ARG A 223 -7.89 13.42 10.04
CA ARG A 223 -7.03 14.45 9.46
C ARG A 223 -7.54 15.84 9.85
N ASP A 224 -7.13 16.31 11.01
CA ASP A 224 -7.26 17.72 11.38
C ASP A 224 -5.88 18.40 11.40
N SER A 225 -5.83 19.72 11.53
CA SER A 225 -4.59 20.49 11.50
C SER A 225 -3.58 20.07 12.58
N ASN A 226 -4.06 19.65 13.74
CA ASN A 226 -3.23 19.18 14.84
C ASN A 226 -2.63 17.80 14.53
N MET A 227 -3.44 16.91 13.92
CA MET A 227 -2.99 15.57 13.56
C MET A 227 -1.99 15.61 12.41
N GLU A 228 -2.20 16.43 11.39
CA GLU A 228 -1.23 16.62 10.30
C GLU A 228 0.14 17.12 10.82
N SER A 229 0.15 18.06 11.77
CA SER A 229 1.38 18.49 12.41
C SER A 229 2.08 17.35 13.18
N ARG A 230 1.32 16.53 13.92
CA ARG A 230 1.85 15.36 14.64
C ARG A 230 2.36 14.29 13.69
N TYR A 231 1.66 14.03 12.58
CA TYR A 231 2.10 13.11 11.55
C TYR A 231 3.41 13.58 10.90
N GLY A 232 3.55 14.86 10.61
CA GLY A 232 4.78 15.45 10.10
C GLY A 232 5.97 15.27 11.05
N LEU A 233 5.77 15.51 12.35
CA LEU A 233 6.78 15.30 13.38
C LEU A 233 7.18 13.81 13.48
N LEU A 234 6.21 12.90 13.54
CA LEU A 234 6.46 11.46 13.58
C LEU A 234 7.21 10.99 12.35
N ARG A 235 6.81 11.45 11.16
CA ARG A 235 7.48 11.14 9.89
C ARG A 235 8.93 11.60 9.89
N GLY A 236 9.19 12.84 10.32
CA GLY A 236 10.55 13.37 10.46
C GLY A 236 11.39 12.52 11.41
N THR A 237 10.82 12.10 12.54
CA THR A 237 11.48 11.24 13.53
C THR A 237 11.80 9.86 12.95
N LEU A 238 10.85 9.21 12.26
CA LEU A 238 11.05 7.89 11.62
C LEU A 238 12.11 7.94 10.51
N ARG A 239 12.25 9.07 9.82
CA ARG A 239 13.26 9.27 8.78
C ARG A 239 14.64 9.66 9.32
N ALA A 240 14.73 10.15 10.55
CA ALA A 240 16.01 10.53 11.16
C ALA A 240 17.00 9.35 11.21
N PRO A 241 18.29 9.58 10.94
CA PRO A 241 19.24 8.47 10.74
C PRO A 241 19.34 7.48 11.90
N ALA A 242 19.59 7.93 13.11
CA ALA A 242 19.77 7.05 14.26
C ALA A 242 18.44 6.71 14.95
N MET A 243 17.65 7.74 15.30
CA MET A 243 16.38 7.55 16.03
C MET A 243 15.35 6.82 15.17
N GLY A 244 15.22 7.19 13.90
CA GLY A 244 14.29 6.53 12.99
C GLY A 244 14.66 5.07 12.73
N TRP A 245 15.94 4.76 12.61
CA TRP A 245 16.40 3.38 12.50
C TRP A 245 16.04 2.55 13.75
N MET A 246 16.29 3.11 14.93
CA MET A 246 15.94 2.46 16.20
C MET A 246 14.42 2.24 16.31
N MET A 247 13.61 3.26 16.08
CA MET A 247 12.15 3.16 16.14
C MET A 247 11.61 2.15 15.12
N TYR A 248 12.12 2.19 13.89
CA TYR A 248 11.72 1.26 12.85
C TYR A 248 12.00 -0.20 13.24
N ASN A 249 13.18 -0.49 13.81
CA ASN A 249 13.53 -1.85 14.23
C ASN A 249 12.69 -2.35 15.41
N VAL A 250 12.26 -1.46 16.29
CA VAL A 250 11.41 -1.83 17.44
C VAL A 250 9.94 -1.99 17.03
N LEU A 251 9.40 -1.08 16.22
CA LEU A 251 7.97 -1.01 15.94
C LEU A 251 7.56 -1.82 14.70
N VAL A 252 8.41 -1.89 13.67
CA VAL A 252 8.08 -2.48 12.38
C VAL A 252 8.94 -3.70 12.08
N SER A 253 10.26 -3.56 12.05
CA SER A 253 11.20 -4.62 11.67
C SER A 253 11.44 -5.62 12.81
N ASN A 254 10.37 -6.28 13.25
CA ASN A 254 10.33 -7.18 14.41
C ASN A 254 9.30 -8.29 14.15
N LYS A 255 9.73 -9.55 14.20
CA LYS A 255 8.87 -10.72 13.91
C LYS A 255 7.59 -10.75 14.75
N LYS A 256 7.67 -10.39 16.05
CA LYS A 256 6.49 -10.34 16.93
C LYS A 256 5.51 -9.23 16.52
N ALA A 257 6.03 -8.06 16.12
CA ALA A 257 5.19 -6.97 15.64
C ALA A 257 4.50 -7.34 14.32
N ILE A 258 5.22 -7.93 13.37
CA ILE A 258 4.67 -8.42 12.10
C ILE A 258 3.61 -9.50 12.36
N GLN A 259 3.92 -10.49 13.19
CA GLN A 259 2.96 -11.53 13.56
C GLN A 259 1.69 -10.93 14.19
N SER A 260 1.85 -10.00 15.13
CA SER A 260 0.71 -9.34 15.78
C SER A 260 -0.15 -8.56 14.78
N GLN A 261 0.45 -7.86 13.82
CA GLN A 261 -0.29 -7.15 12.76
C GLN A 261 -1.06 -8.14 11.87
N TYR A 262 -0.42 -9.21 11.42
CA TYR A 262 -1.04 -10.22 10.58
C TYR A 262 -2.21 -10.90 11.26
N THR A 263 -2.05 -11.35 12.51
CA THR A 263 -3.11 -12.03 13.28
C THR A 263 -4.23 -11.10 13.75
N SER A 264 -4.01 -9.80 13.84
CA SER A 264 -5.01 -8.86 14.38
C SER A 264 -5.77 -8.08 13.30
N HIS A 265 -5.17 -7.85 12.11
CA HIS A 265 -5.72 -6.91 11.15
C HIS A 265 -5.56 -7.33 9.69
N VAL A 266 -4.47 -8.03 9.34
CA VAL A 266 -4.13 -8.31 7.94
C VAL A 266 -4.87 -9.55 7.45
N TYR A 267 -4.88 -10.63 8.24
CA TYR A 267 -5.62 -11.84 7.98
C TYR A 267 -6.88 -11.93 8.86
N ALA A 268 -7.92 -12.53 8.34
CA ALA A 268 -9.14 -12.81 9.11
C ALA A 268 -8.98 -14.02 10.01
N ASP A 269 -8.23 -15.03 9.55
CA ASP A 269 -7.92 -16.24 10.28
C ASP A 269 -6.46 -16.25 10.75
N PRO A 270 -6.19 -16.13 12.05
CA PRO A 270 -4.83 -16.20 12.59
C PRO A 270 -4.10 -17.53 12.30
N GLU A 271 -4.81 -18.63 12.02
CA GLU A 271 -4.19 -19.93 11.71
C GLU A 271 -3.52 -19.93 10.32
N ASN A 272 -3.94 -19.05 9.43
CA ASN A 272 -3.31 -18.83 8.12
C ASN A 272 -1.97 -18.10 8.21
N VAL A 273 -1.62 -17.52 9.38
CA VAL A 273 -0.36 -16.79 9.58
C VAL A 273 0.78 -17.77 9.87
N THR A 274 1.43 -18.25 8.84
CA THR A 274 2.50 -19.24 8.96
C THR A 274 3.85 -18.61 9.35
N PRO A 275 4.77 -19.37 9.98
CA PRO A 275 6.14 -18.91 10.25
C PRO A 275 6.90 -18.48 8.98
N ALA A 276 6.62 -19.12 7.84
CA ALA A 276 7.24 -18.81 6.55
C ALA A 276 6.85 -17.41 6.06
N ILE A 277 5.57 -17.05 6.18
CA ILE A 277 5.08 -15.70 5.87
C ILE A 277 5.78 -14.67 6.76
N ILE A 278 5.83 -14.90 8.07
CA ILE A 278 6.48 -13.96 9.00
C ILE A 278 7.98 -13.80 8.70
N GLU A 279 8.66 -14.89 8.36
CA GLU A 279 10.08 -14.84 7.99
C GLU A 279 10.30 -14.04 6.69
N SER A 280 9.51 -14.32 5.65
CA SER A 280 9.56 -13.58 4.39
C SER A 280 9.37 -12.07 4.64
N ARG A 281 8.32 -11.68 5.33
CA ARG A 281 7.99 -10.28 5.63
C ARG A 281 9.08 -9.61 6.48
N TYR A 282 9.60 -10.32 7.48
CA TYR A 282 10.69 -9.82 8.30
C TYR A 282 11.95 -9.53 7.46
N ASN A 283 12.29 -10.40 6.53
CA ASN A 283 13.46 -10.22 5.66
C ASN A 283 13.32 -8.97 4.76
N LEU A 284 12.11 -8.66 4.27
CA LEU A 284 11.85 -7.44 3.52
C LEU A 284 12.12 -6.18 4.37
N THR A 285 11.74 -6.20 5.64
CA THR A 285 11.97 -5.05 6.54
C THR A 285 13.44 -4.83 6.89
N LYS A 286 14.31 -5.82 6.67
CA LYS A 286 15.76 -5.69 6.90
C LYS A 286 16.52 -5.06 5.74
N GLN A 287 15.89 -4.92 4.58
CA GLN A 287 16.52 -4.31 3.43
C GLN A 287 16.81 -2.82 3.67
N LYS A 288 17.95 -2.36 3.14
CA LYS A 288 18.35 -0.95 3.25
C LYS A 288 17.29 -0.06 2.60
N GLY A 289 16.80 0.95 3.33
CA GLY A 289 15.79 1.89 2.83
C GLY A 289 14.33 1.51 3.11
N ALA A 290 14.02 0.32 3.62
CA ALA A 290 12.64 -0.13 3.90
C ALA A 290 11.84 0.86 4.75
N ARG A 291 12.48 1.54 5.71
CA ARG A 291 11.83 2.51 6.61
C ARG A 291 11.23 3.75 5.94
N TYR A 292 11.66 4.11 4.72
CA TYR A 292 11.21 5.36 4.09
C TYR A 292 9.76 5.28 3.62
N VAL A 293 9.38 4.18 2.98
CA VAL A 293 7.98 3.93 2.58
C VAL A 293 7.10 3.73 3.81
N SER A 294 7.58 2.96 4.80
CA SER A 294 6.85 2.73 6.06
C SER A 294 6.45 4.03 6.75
N ALA A 295 7.36 5.00 6.85
CA ALA A 295 7.07 6.30 7.46
C ALA A 295 5.97 7.07 6.67
N ALA A 296 6.00 7.00 5.35
CA ALA A 296 5.02 7.65 4.49
C ALA A 296 3.65 6.96 4.59
N PHE A 297 3.60 5.62 4.55
CA PHE A 297 2.37 4.84 4.68
C PHE A 297 1.70 5.05 6.03
N LEU A 298 2.45 4.89 7.12
CA LEU A 298 1.92 5.04 8.48
C LEU A 298 1.26 6.40 8.72
N THR A 299 1.84 7.46 8.16
CA THR A 299 1.42 8.85 8.36
C THR A 299 0.52 9.41 7.26
N GLY A 300 0.07 8.58 6.31
CA GLY A 300 -0.89 8.94 5.28
C GLY A 300 -0.37 9.81 4.14
N LEU A 301 0.96 9.86 3.90
CA LEU A 301 1.48 10.48 2.66
C LEU A 301 1.16 9.66 1.42
N LEU A 302 0.97 8.36 1.58
CA LEU A 302 0.61 7.44 0.50
C LEU A 302 -0.90 7.32 0.30
N ASP A 303 -1.71 8.09 1.05
CA ASP A 303 -3.16 8.08 0.88
C ASP A 303 -3.53 8.74 -0.46
N PRO A 304 -4.16 8.00 -1.37
CA PRO A 304 -4.42 8.47 -2.73
C PRO A 304 -5.42 9.62 -2.79
N VAL A 305 -6.30 9.71 -1.78
CA VAL A 305 -7.33 10.74 -1.63
C VAL A 305 -7.42 11.20 -0.17
N GLN A 306 -8.05 12.34 0.07
CA GLN A 306 -8.09 12.96 1.40
C GLN A 306 -9.41 12.71 2.15
N SER A 307 -10.46 12.29 1.44
CA SER A 307 -11.78 12.09 2.01
C SER A 307 -12.50 10.89 1.40
N ARG A 308 -13.53 10.41 2.12
CA ARG A 308 -14.45 9.39 1.60
C ARG A 308 -15.17 9.86 0.34
N GLU A 309 -15.52 11.12 0.27
CA GLU A 309 -16.19 11.69 -0.90
C GLU A 309 -15.29 11.63 -2.14
N GLU A 310 -14.02 12.01 -2.02
CA GLU A 310 -13.04 11.86 -3.10
C GLU A 310 -12.87 10.39 -3.49
N PHE A 311 -12.84 9.48 -2.50
CA PHE A 311 -12.74 8.04 -2.78
C PHE A 311 -13.93 7.52 -3.60
N LEU A 312 -15.17 7.90 -3.24
CA LEU A 312 -16.37 7.53 -4.00
C LEU A 312 -16.39 8.16 -5.40
N ASN A 313 -15.90 9.39 -5.53
CA ASN A 313 -15.83 10.09 -6.80
C ASN A 313 -14.86 9.43 -7.79
N LEU A 314 -13.85 8.68 -7.34
CA LEU A 314 -13.00 7.89 -8.23
C LEU A 314 -13.81 6.84 -9.00
N PHE A 315 -14.68 6.12 -8.31
CA PHE A 315 -15.55 5.12 -8.93
C PHE A 315 -16.60 5.78 -9.82
N ALA A 316 -17.30 6.78 -9.31
CA ALA A 316 -18.32 7.50 -10.08
C ALA A 316 -17.79 8.12 -11.38
N GLY A 317 -16.53 8.57 -11.39
CA GLY A 317 -15.87 9.10 -12.58
C GLY A 317 -15.55 8.06 -13.67
N LEU A 318 -15.65 6.77 -13.35
CA LEU A 318 -15.46 5.64 -14.29
C LEU A 318 -16.77 5.03 -14.79
N GLU A 319 -17.92 5.50 -14.28
CA GLU A 319 -19.23 5.01 -14.69
C GLU A 319 -19.42 5.13 -16.20
N GLY A 320 -19.83 4.04 -16.84
CA GLY A 320 -20.01 3.95 -18.31
C GLY A 320 -18.73 4.02 -19.16
N LYS A 321 -17.55 4.13 -18.52
CA LYS A 321 -16.26 4.16 -19.23
C LYS A 321 -15.57 2.80 -19.24
N MET A 322 -15.63 2.09 -18.12
CA MET A 322 -15.06 0.75 -17.98
C MET A 322 -15.71 0.01 -16.81
N PRO A 323 -15.76 -1.33 -16.84
CA PRO A 323 -16.23 -2.11 -15.71
C PRO A 323 -15.24 -2.07 -14.54
N VAL A 324 -15.79 -1.91 -13.32
CA VAL A 324 -15.03 -1.94 -12.06
C VAL A 324 -15.63 -3.00 -11.14
N LEU A 325 -14.81 -4.01 -10.80
CA LEU A 325 -15.11 -4.98 -9.75
C LEU A 325 -14.59 -4.48 -8.41
N VAL A 326 -15.38 -4.61 -7.36
CA VAL A 326 -14.94 -4.44 -5.97
C VAL A 326 -15.06 -5.76 -5.24
N LEU A 327 -13.93 -6.29 -4.76
CA LEU A 327 -13.91 -7.40 -3.80
C LEU A 327 -13.76 -6.83 -2.38
N SER A 328 -14.86 -6.79 -1.65
CA SER A 328 -14.90 -6.45 -0.22
C SER A 328 -14.60 -7.71 0.62
N THR A 329 -14.29 -7.53 1.89
CA THR A 329 -13.94 -8.64 2.78
C THR A 329 -14.78 -8.72 4.04
N LYS A 330 -15.04 -9.97 4.51
CA LYS A 330 -15.85 -10.23 5.71
C LYS A 330 -15.12 -9.85 6.99
N GLY A 331 -13.83 -10.14 7.07
CA GLY A 331 -12.99 -10.06 8.26
C GLY A 331 -12.21 -8.76 8.43
N SER A 332 -12.33 -7.80 7.53
CA SER A 332 -11.63 -6.52 7.65
C SER A 332 -11.94 -5.77 8.94
N PRO A 333 -10.96 -5.00 9.48
CA PRO A 333 -11.19 -4.11 10.61
C PRO A 333 -12.41 -3.20 10.38
N LYS A 334 -13.21 -2.96 11.43
CA LYS A 334 -14.51 -2.25 11.34
C LYS A 334 -14.48 -0.97 10.52
N ARG A 335 -13.41 -0.16 10.65
CA ARG A 335 -13.28 1.10 9.91
C ARG A 335 -13.02 0.87 8.42
N SER A 336 -12.10 -0.01 8.08
CA SER A 336 -11.83 -0.39 6.68
C SER A 336 -13.05 -1.04 6.04
N LYS A 337 -13.75 -1.92 6.76
CA LYS A 337 -14.99 -2.52 6.29
C LYS A 337 -16.08 -1.49 6.04
N ALA A 338 -16.21 -0.48 6.90
CA ALA A 338 -17.19 0.59 6.70
C ALA A 338 -16.88 1.42 5.44
N GLU A 339 -15.60 1.66 5.12
CA GLU A 339 -15.20 2.35 3.90
C GLU A 339 -15.45 1.51 2.63
N MET A 340 -15.27 0.19 2.71
CA MET A 340 -15.58 -0.70 1.58
C MET A 340 -17.09 -0.88 1.37
N ASN A 341 -17.87 -0.96 2.45
CA ASN A 341 -19.32 -1.21 2.35
C ASN A 341 -20.08 -0.08 1.65
N VAL A 342 -19.59 1.17 1.71
CA VAL A 342 -20.21 2.27 0.98
C VAL A 342 -20.08 2.13 -0.54
N LEU A 343 -19.16 1.28 -1.02
CA LEU A 343 -18.98 1.00 -2.44
C LEU A 343 -20.06 0.08 -3.02
N LYS A 344 -20.81 -0.65 -2.18
CA LYS A 344 -21.81 -1.62 -2.62
C LYS A 344 -22.86 -1.01 -3.54
N ASP A 345 -23.30 0.22 -3.19
CA ASP A 345 -24.32 0.93 -3.95
C ASP A 345 -23.76 2.19 -4.63
N SER A 346 -22.43 2.26 -4.78
CA SER A 346 -21.76 3.43 -5.36
C SER A 346 -21.81 3.38 -6.89
N ARG A 347 -21.98 4.56 -7.49
CA ARG A 347 -21.91 4.73 -8.94
C ARG A 347 -20.53 4.32 -9.45
N GLY A 348 -20.49 3.72 -10.64
CA GLY A 348 -19.27 3.28 -11.29
C GLY A 348 -18.72 1.94 -10.80
N VAL A 349 -19.31 1.33 -9.75
CA VAL A 349 -19.04 -0.06 -9.35
C VAL A 349 -19.95 -0.97 -10.16
N SER A 350 -19.37 -1.74 -11.09
CA SER A 350 -20.13 -2.65 -11.96
C SER A 350 -20.51 -3.94 -11.24
N LYS A 351 -19.64 -4.41 -10.37
CA LYS A 351 -19.84 -5.65 -9.58
C LYS A 351 -19.23 -5.49 -8.20
N PHE A 352 -19.99 -5.87 -7.17
CA PHE A 352 -19.53 -5.88 -5.78
C PHE A 352 -19.70 -7.29 -5.21
N VAL A 353 -18.61 -7.88 -4.73
CA VAL A 353 -18.58 -9.22 -4.14
C VAL A 353 -17.91 -9.18 -2.78
N GLU A 354 -18.45 -9.89 -1.80
CA GLU A 354 -17.83 -10.04 -0.48
C GLU A 354 -17.17 -11.42 -0.37
N VAL A 355 -15.85 -11.44 -0.21
CA VAL A 355 -15.03 -12.65 -0.08
C VAL A 355 -14.57 -12.88 1.37
N PRO A 356 -14.11 -14.09 1.76
CA PRO A 356 -13.43 -14.30 3.02
C PRO A 356 -12.11 -13.50 3.06
N GLY A 357 -11.50 -13.39 4.25
CA GLY A 357 -10.26 -12.68 4.46
C GLY A 357 -10.45 -11.28 5.08
N ALA A 358 -9.35 -10.58 5.29
CA ALA A 358 -9.35 -9.23 5.85
C ALA A 358 -8.71 -8.21 4.88
N LEU A 359 -7.49 -7.70 5.14
CA LEU A 359 -6.88 -6.67 4.30
C LEU A 359 -6.10 -7.24 3.10
N LEU A 360 -5.71 -8.52 3.14
CA LEU A 360 -5.00 -9.23 2.07
C LEU A 360 -5.73 -10.52 1.65
N PRO A 361 -6.98 -10.46 1.18
CA PRO A 361 -7.72 -11.67 0.78
C PRO A 361 -7.05 -12.41 -0.37
N GLN A 362 -6.32 -11.71 -1.26
CA GLN A 362 -5.58 -12.30 -2.38
C GLN A 362 -4.40 -13.17 -1.91
N GLU A 363 -3.88 -12.94 -0.70
CA GLU A 363 -2.83 -13.76 -0.10
C GLU A 363 -3.43 -14.84 0.81
N GLU A 364 -4.45 -14.49 1.59
CA GLU A 364 -5.05 -15.36 2.59
C GLU A 364 -6.00 -16.43 2.00
N TYR A 365 -6.80 -16.03 0.98
CA TYR A 365 -7.78 -16.88 0.27
C TYR A 365 -7.63 -16.77 -1.25
N PRO A 366 -6.45 -17.10 -1.79
CA PRO A 366 -6.13 -16.85 -3.20
C PRO A 366 -7.07 -17.54 -4.18
N ALA A 367 -7.50 -18.78 -3.89
CA ALA A 367 -8.41 -19.53 -4.77
C ALA A 367 -9.78 -18.82 -4.91
N THR A 368 -10.34 -18.32 -3.80
CA THR A 368 -11.62 -17.58 -3.86
C THR A 368 -11.48 -16.27 -4.62
N VAL A 369 -10.37 -15.54 -4.40
CA VAL A 369 -10.11 -14.29 -5.12
C VAL A 369 -9.90 -14.57 -6.61
N ALA A 370 -9.14 -15.60 -6.97
CA ALA A 370 -8.92 -16.01 -8.35
C ALA A 370 -10.23 -16.37 -9.06
N GLU A 371 -11.12 -17.13 -8.38
CA GLU A 371 -12.43 -17.51 -8.92
C GLU A 371 -13.31 -16.29 -9.24
N GLU A 372 -13.41 -15.33 -8.31
CA GLU A 372 -14.24 -14.13 -8.51
C GLU A 372 -13.62 -13.17 -9.56
N LEU A 373 -12.30 -13.07 -9.60
CA LEU A 373 -11.62 -12.35 -10.67
C LEU A 373 -11.85 -13.01 -12.03
N TYR A 374 -11.72 -14.33 -12.12
CA TYR A 374 -11.94 -15.04 -13.36
C TYR A 374 -13.38 -14.90 -13.88
N LYS A 375 -14.39 -14.99 -12.99
CA LYS A 375 -15.79 -14.71 -13.34
C LYS A 375 -15.96 -13.30 -13.92
N PHE A 376 -15.34 -12.30 -13.31
CA PHE A 376 -15.40 -10.93 -13.79
C PHE A 376 -14.71 -10.76 -15.15
N LEU A 377 -13.54 -11.38 -15.34
CA LEU A 377 -12.84 -11.38 -16.64
C LEU A 377 -13.67 -12.04 -17.73
N HIS A 378 -14.29 -13.19 -17.45
CA HIS A 378 -15.16 -13.90 -18.37
C HIS A 378 -16.38 -13.04 -18.74
N GLU A 379 -17.08 -12.45 -17.77
CA GLU A 379 -18.22 -11.55 -18.00
C GLU A 379 -17.83 -10.33 -18.85
N THR A 380 -16.61 -9.81 -18.66
CA THR A 380 -16.14 -8.60 -19.37
C THR A 380 -15.70 -8.87 -20.80
N PHE A 381 -15.09 -10.03 -21.09
CA PHE A 381 -14.42 -10.27 -22.37
C PHE A 381 -15.01 -11.41 -23.20
N GLU A 382 -15.90 -12.23 -22.65
CA GLU A 382 -16.46 -13.39 -23.34
C GLU A 382 -17.98 -13.32 -23.52
N SER A 383 -18.68 -12.37 -22.89
CA SER A 383 -20.15 -12.24 -22.97
C SER A 383 -20.64 -11.55 -24.24
N ASP A 384 -19.78 -10.93 -25.03
CA ASP A 384 -20.11 -10.17 -26.25
C ASP A 384 -19.97 -11.00 -27.56
N SER A 385 -20.05 -12.36 -27.51
CA SER A 385 -19.84 -13.22 -28.64
C SER A 385 -21.11 -13.97 -29.05
#